data_121552e18681174d9e444c25b90a8c87
#
_entry.id   121552e18681174d9e444c25b90a8c87
#
_cell.length_a   1.000
_cell.length_b   1.000
_cell.length_c   1.000
_cell.angle_alpha   90.00
_cell.angle_beta   90.00
_cell.angle_gamma   90.00
#
_symmetry.space_group_name_H-M   'P 1'
#
loop_
_entity.id
_entity.type
_entity.pdbx_description
1 polymer ?
#
loop_
_entity_poly.entity_id
_entity_poly.type
_entity_poly.pdbx_seq_one_letter_code
_entity_poly.pdbx_strand_id
1 'polypeptide(L)'
;MAARPDEVVCTFDNFSFGPIATDDANIRVRWVEKELGYTGWDDVTYKSAIFLAAFEALESPVTAWVSRQETMTYAGFLWWLSHVGDIPISIVEVPDLSITNAESMAKFLGKAVPLSTKDRAFHQARWEQLKIEDAPLRVINGEDLVSAQIEYFDSSLLSHATFEWQKMARIVTATLVEFYDAGVYQTGDLLLRARLADLAEAGKLEWQGDLSHMLRCELRLPSSE
;
A
#
# COMPACT_ATOMS: atom_id res chain seq x y z
N MET A 1 34.75 15.00 12.88
CA MET A 1 33.43 15.54 12.57
C MET A 1 32.49 14.33 12.61
N ALA A 2 31.55 14.27 13.56
CA ALA A 2 30.50 13.25 13.53
C ALA A 2 29.62 13.55 12.31
N ALA A 3 29.44 12.58 11.42
CA ALA A 3 28.48 12.69 10.34
C ALA A 3 27.11 13.01 10.97
N ARG A 4 26.45 14.06 10.49
CA ARG A 4 25.04 14.28 10.82
C ARG A 4 24.31 13.04 10.36
N PRO A 5 23.41 12.44 11.17
CA PRO A 5 22.55 11.40 10.66
C PRO A 5 21.78 12.02 9.47
N ASP A 6 21.73 11.29 8.36
CA ASP A 6 20.93 11.67 7.21
C ASP A 6 19.49 11.89 7.67
N GLU A 7 18.85 12.96 7.22
CA GLU A 7 17.45 13.19 7.51
C GLU A 7 16.62 12.15 6.77
N VAL A 8 15.88 11.34 7.52
CA VAL A 8 15.01 10.32 6.97
C VAL A 8 13.57 10.81 7.04
N VAL A 9 12.93 10.85 5.89
CA VAL A 9 11.52 11.22 5.76
C VAL A 9 10.75 10.08 5.08
N CYS A 10 9.47 9.92 5.40
CA CYS A 10 8.63 8.90 4.79
C CYS A 10 7.22 9.44 4.53
N THR A 11 6.56 8.93 3.49
CA THR A 11 5.12 9.13 3.31
C THR A 11 4.35 8.11 4.13
N PHE A 12 3.19 8.52 4.65
CA PHE A 12 2.29 7.66 5.42
C PHE A 12 1.05 7.25 4.61
N ASP A 13 0.79 7.91 3.47
CA ASP A 13 -0.34 7.55 2.62
C ASP A 13 -0.07 6.26 1.85
N ASN A 14 -1.08 5.45 1.72
CA ASN A 14 -1.02 4.20 0.98
C ASN A 14 -1.65 4.37 -0.40
N PHE A 15 -0.83 4.72 -1.38
CA PHE A 15 -1.25 4.90 -2.76
C PHE A 15 -1.55 3.59 -3.51
N SER A 16 -1.53 2.44 -2.85
CA SER A 16 -1.95 1.17 -3.45
C SER A 16 -3.47 1.03 -3.55
N PHE A 17 -4.24 1.90 -2.89
CA PHE A 17 -5.70 1.94 -2.97
C PHE A 17 -6.23 3.38 -3.07
N GLY A 18 -7.50 3.50 -3.43
CA GLY A 18 -8.23 4.77 -3.55
C GLY A 18 -7.87 5.56 -4.81
N PRO A 19 -8.59 6.65 -5.08
CA PRO A 19 -8.42 7.47 -6.27
C PRO A 19 -7.06 8.18 -6.28
N ILE A 20 -6.45 8.26 -7.46
CA ILE A 20 -5.16 8.91 -7.70
C ILE A 20 -5.16 9.83 -8.92
N ALA A 21 -6.28 9.95 -9.64
CA ALA A 21 -6.39 10.82 -10.81
C ALA A 21 -6.20 12.31 -10.49
N THR A 22 -6.35 12.69 -9.23
CA THR A 22 -6.21 14.07 -8.76
C THR A 22 -5.41 14.12 -7.47
N ASP A 23 -4.75 15.25 -7.25
CA ASP A 23 -4.02 15.54 -6.01
C ASP A 23 -4.92 16.15 -4.91
N ASP A 24 -6.26 16.21 -5.12
CA ASP A 24 -7.20 16.63 -4.07
C ASP A 24 -7.29 15.58 -2.97
N ALA A 25 -6.58 15.80 -1.88
CA ALA A 25 -6.55 14.95 -0.72
C ALA A 25 -7.95 14.61 -0.16
N ASN A 26 -8.91 15.54 -0.26
CA ASN A 26 -10.27 15.32 0.25
C ASN A 26 -11.01 14.22 -0.53
N ILE A 27 -10.68 13.99 -1.79
CA ILE A 27 -11.27 12.90 -2.57
C ILE A 27 -10.80 11.55 -1.99
N ARG A 28 -9.51 11.42 -1.67
CA ARG A 28 -8.95 10.22 -1.03
C ARG A 28 -9.53 10.00 0.36
N VAL A 29 -9.60 11.07 1.19
CA VAL A 29 -10.17 10.98 2.54
C VAL A 29 -11.60 10.43 2.47
N ARG A 30 -12.47 11.02 1.64
CA ARG A 30 -13.85 10.53 1.48
C ARG A 30 -13.93 9.11 0.94
N TRP A 31 -13.04 8.73 0.05
CA TRP A 31 -12.99 7.37 -0.48
C TRP A 31 -12.63 6.35 0.61
N VAL A 32 -11.57 6.63 1.39
CA VAL A 32 -11.14 5.75 2.49
C VAL A 32 -12.23 5.64 3.57
N GLU A 33 -12.87 6.74 3.91
CA GLU A 33 -13.98 6.74 4.87
C GLU A 33 -15.15 5.90 4.37
N LYS A 34 -15.54 6.06 3.10
CA LYS A 34 -16.67 5.36 2.50
C LYS A 34 -16.38 3.88 2.26
N GLU A 35 -15.28 3.56 1.59
CA GLU A 35 -14.99 2.19 1.10
C GLU A 35 -14.27 1.33 2.15
N LEU A 36 -13.48 1.96 3.03
CA LEU A 36 -12.74 1.21 4.05
C LEU A 36 -13.28 1.40 5.47
N GLY A 37 -14.29 2.28 5.65
CA GLY A 37 -14.88 2.56 6.96
C GLY A 37 -13.86 3.09 7.97
N TYR A 38 -12.83 3.83 7.52
CA TYR A 38 -11.80 4.39 8.38
C TYR A 38 -11.86 5.92 8.37
N THR A 39 -12.06 6.52 9.54
CA THR A 39 -12.03 7.96 9.76
C THR A 39 -10.64 8.42 10.20
N GLY A 40 -10.25 9.66 9.86
CA GLY A 40 -8.94 10.20 10.24
C GLY A 40 -7.87 10.07 9.16
N TRP A 41 -8.23 9.75 7.91
CA TRP A 41 -7.28 9.73 6.80
C TRP A 41 -6.80 11.13 6.40
N ASP A 42 -7.48 12.18 6.84
CA ASP A 42 -7.07 13.58 6.72
C ASP A 42 -5.71 13.86 7.40
N ASP A 43 -5.43 13.25 8.55
CA ASP A 43 -4.10 13.32 9.18
C ASP A 43 -3.02 12.65 8.32
N VAL A 44 -3.35 11.54 7.66
CA VAL A 44 -2.44 10.82 6.76
C VAL A 44 -2.11 11.67 5.52
N THR A 45 -3.12 12.24 4.88
CA THR A 45 -2.92 13.11 3.70
C THR A 45 -2.19 14.41 4.06
N TYR A 46 -2.47 14.98 5.23
CA TYR A 46 -1.74 16.15 5.73
C TYR A 46 -0.25 15.85 5.93
N LYS A 47 0.09 14.71 6.52
CA LYS A 47 1.49 14.27 6.67
C LYS A 47 2.17 14.02 5.32
N SER A 48 1.44 13.54 4.31
CA SER A 48 1.97 13.38 2.96
C SER A 48 2.26 14.72 2.29
N ALA A 49 1.45 15.75 2.54
CA ALA A 49 1.74 17.11 2.07
C ALA A 49 3.01 17.68 2.73
N ILE A 50 3.21 17.48 4.04
CA ILE A 50 4.44 17.86 4.75
C ILE A 50 5.65 17.11 4.17
N PHE A 51 5.49 15.82 3.88
CA PHE A 51 6.53 15.02 3.24
C PHE A 51 6.96 15.62 1.89
N LEU A 52 6.01 15.98 1.02
CA LEU A 52 6.34 16.63 -0.27
C LEU A 52 7.02 17.97 -0.08
N ALA A 53 6.52 18.80 0.83
CA ALA A 53 7.10 20.12 1.09
C ALA A 53 8.58 20.06 1.53
N ALA A 54 9.00 18.96 2.15
CA ALA A 54 10.40 18.73 2.51
C ALA A 54 11.32 18.62 1.27
N PHE A 55 10.79 18.36 0.09
CA PHE A 55 11.55 18.24 -1.16
C PHE A 55 11.49 19.49 -2.04
N GLU A 56 10.56 20.42 -1.81
CA GLU A 56 10.38 21.62 -2.67
C GLU A 56 11.61 22.53 -2.70
N ALA A 57 12.39 22.57 -1.63
CA ALA A 57 13.59 23.39 -1.51
C ALA A 57 14.89 22.56 -1.53
N LEU A 58 14.80 21.27 -1.86
CA LEU A 58 15.96 20.38 -1.77
C LEU A 58 16.80 20.46 -3.05
N GLU A 59 18.03 20.97 -2.93
CA GLU A 59 19.03 20.96 -4.02
C GLU A 59 20.00 19.77 -3.92
N SER A 60 19.92 19.00 -2.84
CA SER A 60 20.84 17.91 -2.55
C SER A 60 20.38 16.59 -3.14
N PRO A 61 21.32 15.67 -3.49
CA PRO A 61 20.97 14.31 -3.91
C PRO A 61 20.14 13.58 -2.85
N VAL A 62 19.15 12.81 -3.29
CA VAL A 62 18.26 12.01 -2.45
C VAL A 62 18.51 10.54 -2.68
N THR A 63 18.44 9.74 -1.62
CA THR A 63 18.42 8.27 -1.72
C THR A 63 17.03 7.76 -1.36
N ALA A 64 16.31 7.19 -2.33
CA ALA A 64 15.03 6.55 -2.14
C ALA A 64 15.23 5.07 -1.80
N TRP A 65 14.58 4.61 -0.74
CA TRP A 65 14.50 3.19 -0.38
C TRP A 65 13.17 2.65 -0.86
N VAL A 66 13.19 1.61 -1.70
CA VAL A 66 12.01 1.12 -2.41
C VAL A 66 11.99 -0.40 -2.36
N SER A 67 10.82 -0.97 -2.17
CA SER A 67 10.55 -2.38 -2.44
C SER A 67 9.56 -2.49 -3.59
N ARG A 68 9.94 -3.19 -4.66
CA ARG A 68 9.01 -3.53 -5.76
C ARG A 68 8.14 -4.74 -5.44
N GLN A 69 8.41 -5.41 -4.33
CA GLN A 69 7.61 -6.53 -3.82
C GLN A 69 6.57 -6.07 -2.80
N GLU A 70 6.54 -4.78 -2.47
CA GLU A 70 5.61 -4.17 -1.53
C GLU A 70 4.82 -3.06 -2.22
N THR A 71 3.54 -3.29 -2.43
CA THR A 71 2.64 -2.44 -3.22
C THR A 71 2.57 -1.00 -2.67
N MET A 72 2.46 -0.85 -1.35
CA MET A 72 2.41 0.46 -0.69
C MET A 72 3.68 1.26 -0.96
N THR A 73 4.84 0.64 -0.77
CA THR A 73 6.15 1.28 -0.95
C THR A 73 6.39 1.65 -2.41
N TYR A 74 6.06 0.74 -3.35
CA TYR A 74 6.25 1.02 -4.76
C TYR A 74 5.28 2.10 -5.28
N ALA A 75 4.02 2.04 -4.90
CA ALA A 75 3.04 3.07 -5.24
C ALA A 75 3.44 4.44 -4.66
N GLY A 76 3.89 4.47 -3.40
CA GLY A 76 4.39 5.67 -2.74
C GLY A 76 5.62 6.26 -3.44
N PHE A 77 6.55 5.41 -3.91
CA PHE A 77 7.70 5.85 -4.69
C PHE A 77 7.29 6.47 -6.03
N LEU A 78 6.38 5.83 -6.78
CA LEU A 78 5.89 6.36 -8.06
C LEU A 78 5.19 7.72 -7.88
N TRP A 79 4.33 7.82 -6.86
CA TRP A 79 3.67 9.06 -6.50
C TRP A 79 4.68 10.16 -6.16
N TRP A 80 5.62 9.89 -5.26
CA TRP A 80 6.65 10.86 -4.89
C TRP A 80 7.47 11.30 -6.11
N LEU A 81 7.91 10.36 -6.95
CA LEU A 81 8.72 10.63 -8.12
C LEU A 81 7.99 11.51 -9.16
N SER A 82 6.66 11.50 -9.18
CA SER A 82 5.85 12.36 -10.04
C SER A 82 5.76 13.81 -9.55
N HIS A 83 6.10 14.07 -8.28
CA HIS A 83 6.02 15.40 -7.67
C HIS A 83 7.38 16.07 -7.50
N VAL A 84 8.46 15.30 -7.44
CA VAL A 84 9.80 15.87 -7.28
C VAL A 84 10.36 16.31 -8.63
N GLY A 85 10.98 17.51 -8.63
CA GLY A 85 11.66 18.07 -9.79
C GLY A 85 12.90 17.29 -10.20
N ASP A 86 13.73 17.88 -11.02
CA ASP A 86 14.97 17.28 -11.58
C ASP A 86 16.12 17.25 -10.58
N ILE A 87 15.89 16.67 -9.40
CA ILE A 87 16.94 16.42 -8.41
C ILE A 87 17.64 15.09 -8.70
N PRO A 88 18.95 14.96 -8.40
CA PRO A 88 19.65 13.69 -8.48
C PRO A 88 19.09 12.70 -7.46
N ILE A 89 18.63 11.55 -7.93
CA ILE A 89 18.08 10.47 -7.10
C ILE A 89 18.93 9.22 -7.26
N SER A 90 19.22 8.56 -6.15
CA SER A 90 19.70 7.19 -6.12
C SER A 90 18.66 6.28 -5.49
N ILE A 91 18.57 5.04 -5.95
CA ILE A 91 17.64 4.05 -5.43
C ILE A 91 18.42 2.97 -4.67
N VAL A 92 17.94 2.61 -3.50
CA VAL A 92 18.27 1.38 -2.79
C VAL A 92 17.06 0.47 -2.88
N GLU A 93 17.16 -0.58 -3.67
CA GLU A 93 16.10 -1.59 -3.76
C GLU A 93 16.27 -2.63 -2.66
N VAL A 94 15.21 -2.87 -1.91
CA VAL A 94 15.14 -3.85 -0.81
C VAL A 94 13.98 -4.80 -1.06
N PRO A 95 14.09 -6.08 -0.67
CA PRO A 95 13.00 -7.04 -0.89
C PRO A 95 11.77 -6.72 -0.05
N ASP A 96 11.97 -6.12 1.13
CA ASP A 96 10.90 -5.82 2.08
C ASP A 96 11.36 -4.75 3.07
N LEU A 97 10.58 -3.69 3.21
CA LEU A 97 10.85 -2.61 4.17
C LEU A 97 10.15 -2.84 5.52
N SER A 98 9.06 -3.61 5.53
CA SER A 98 8.21 -3.75 6.73
C SER A 98 8.85 -4.64 7.82
N ILE A 99 9.68 -5.60 7.42
CA ILE A 99 10.27 -6.61 8.33
C ILE A 99 11.74 -6.31 8.64
N THR A 100 12.32 -5.27 8.07
CA THR A 100 13.75 -4.99 8.19
C THR A 100 14.08 -4.28 9.50
N ASN A 101 14.93 -4.91 10.29
CA ASN A 101 15.60 -4.24 11.41
C ASN A 101 16.86 -3.49 10.93
N ALA A 102 17.41 -2.62 11.77
CA ALA A 102 18.56 -1.79 11.44
C ALA A 102 19.78 -2.59 10.94
N GLU A 103 20.02 -3.81 11.48
CA GLU A 103 21.12 -4.67 11.06
C GLU A 103 20.91 -5.22 9.64
N SER A 104 19.68 -5.61 9.32
CA SER A 104 19.30 -6.07 7.98
C SER A 104 19.37 -4.92 6.96
N MET A 105 18.93 -3.71 7.33
CA MET A 105 19.03 -2.53 6.50
C MET A 105 20.47 -2.14 6.22
N ALA A 106 21.36 -2.28 7.19
CA ALA A 106 22.79 -1.97 7.03
C ALA A 106 23.46 -2.73 5.87
N LYS A 107 22.94 -3.91 5.49
CA LYS A 107 23.45 -4.72 4.36
C LYS A 107 23.22 -4.04 2.99
N PHE A 108 22.28 -3.11 2.93
CA PHE A 108 21.94 -2.35 1.73
C PHE A 108 22.63 -0.97 1.68
N LEU A 109 23.25 -0.53 2.78
CA LEU A 109 24.08 0.68 2.77
C LEU A 109 25.20 0.54 1.74
N GLY A 110 25.37 1.53 0.89
CA GLY A 110 26.35 1.51 -0.20
C GLY A 110 25.89 0.78 -1.47
N LYS A 111 24.66 0.26 -1.51
CA LYS A 111 24.06 -0.32 -2.72
C LYS A 111 23.21 0.67 -3.51
N ALA A 112 23.25 1.94 -3.18
CA ALA A 112 22.51 2.96 -3.88
C ALA A 112 22.99 3.06 -5.34
N VAL A 113 22.05 2.97 -6.28
CA VAL A 113 22.29 3.10 -7.72
C VAL A 113 21.63 4.37 -8.23
N PRO A 114 22.33 5.22 -8.97
CA PRO A 114 21.73 6.42 -9.57
C PRO A 114 20.53 6.05 -10.45
N LEU A 115 19.40 6.75 -10.26
CA LEU A 115 18.23 6.61 -11.12
C LEU A 115 18.53 7.23 -12.48
N SER A 116 18.58 6.38 -13.52
CA SER A 116 18.81 6.86 -14.88
C SER A 116 17.62 7.70 -15.37
N THR A 117 17.88 8.62 -16.31
CA THR A 117 16.81 9.40 -16.97
C THR A 117 15.77 8.49 -17.63
N LYS A 118 16.20 7.35 -18.20
CA LYS A 118 15.31 6.37 -18.80
C LYS A 118 14.39 5.70 -17.77
N ASP A 119 14.96 5.28 -16.63
CA ASP A 119 14.18 4.62 -15.58
C ASP A 119 13.24 5.62 -14.88
N ARG A 120 13.70 6.87 -14.67
CA ARG A 120 12.83 7.95 -14.19
C ARG A 120 11.62 8.13 -15.11
N ALA A 121 11.85 8.29 -16.40
CA ALA A 121 10.78 8.45 -17.39
C ALA A 121 9.83 7.23 -17.41
N PHE A 122 10.36 6.02 -17.29
CA PHE A 122 9.57 4.79 -17.19
C PHE A 122 8.64 4.81 -15.97
N HIS A 123 9.15 5.12 -14.78
CA HIS A 123 8.36 5.18 -13.56
C HIS A 123 7.30 6.28 -13.58
N GLN A 124 7.66 7.45 -14.11
CA GLN A 124 6.71 8.56 -14.28
C GLN A 124 5.58 8.19 -15.26
N ALA A 125 5.92 7.59 -16.40
CA ALA A 125 4.92 7.13 -17.36
C ALA A 125 4.00 6.05 -16.77
N ARG A 126 4.54 5.14 -15.95
CA ARG A 126 3.73 4.14 -15.24
C ARG A 126 2.74 4.82 -14.27
N TRP A 127 3.18 5.80 -13.50
CA TRP A 127 2.29 6.54 -12.60
C TRP A 127 1.18 7.27 -13.36
N GLU A 128 1.51 7.97 -14.44
CA GLU A 128 0.52 8.65 -15.26
C GLU A 128 -0.51 7.66 -15.86
N GLN A 129 -0.07 6.48 -16.28
CA GLN A 129 -0.99 5.45 -16.76
C GLN A 129 -1.96 4.99 -15.66
N LEU A 130 -1.46 4.74 -14.44
CA LEU A 130 -2.29 4.37 -13.29
C LEU A 130 -3.28 5.48 -12.91
N LYS A 131 -2.89 6.76 -13.03
CA LYS A 131 -3.79 7.91 -12.84
C LYS A 131 -4.90 7.98 -13.90
N ILE A 132 -4.58 7.68 -15.16
CA ILE A 132 -5.57 7.63 -16.24
C ILE A 132 -6.58 6.51 -16.00
N GLU A 133 -6.12 5.35 -15.55
CA GLU A 133 -6.98 4.21 -15.24
C GLU A 133 -7.83 4.43 -13.98
N ASP A 134 -7.32 5.18 -13.02
CA ASP A 134 -7.92 5.54 -11.73
C ASP A 134 -8.71 4.41 -11.05
N ALA A 135 -8.18 3.20 -11.15
CA ALA A 135 -8.81 2.03 -10.56
C ALA A 135 -8.76 2.10 -9.03
N PRO A 136 -9.68 1.42 -8.32
CA PRO A 136 -9.72 1.44 -6.86
C PRO A 136 -8.48 0.85 -6.20
N LEU A 137 -7.81 -0.10 -6.86
CA LEU A 137 -6.60 -0.74 -6.34
C LEU A 137 -5.45 -0.70 -7.34
N ARG A 138 -4.22 -0.78 -6.81
CA ARG A 138 -2.97 -1.09 -7.50
C ARG A 138 -2.37 -2.30 -6.82
N VAL A 139 -1.94 -3.29 -7.62
CA VAL A 139 -1.38 -4.55 -7.16
C VAL A 139 -0.10 -4.86 -7.93
N ILE A 140 0.79 -5.63 -7.33
CA ILE A 140 1.98 -6.11 -8.01
C ILE A 140 1.61 -7.33 -8.85
N ASN A 141 1.96 -7.29 -10.13
CA ASN A 141 1.85 -8.40 -11.07
C ASN A 141 3.19 -8.59 -11.79
N GLY A 142 3.93 -9.61 -11.40
CA GLY A 142 5.32 -9.77 -11.80
C GLY A 142 6.21 -8.64 -11.25
N GLU A 143 6.82 -7.86 -12.11
CA GLU A 143 7.67 -6.72 -11.72
C GLU A 143 6.94 -5.36 -11.78
N ASP A 144 5.67 -5.37 -12.20
CA ASP A 144 4.90 -4.15 -12.45
C ASP A 144 3.81 -3.91 -11.39
N LEU A 145 3.55 -2.63 -11.14
CA LEU A 145 2.38 -2.18 -10.41
C LEU A 145 1.24 -1.94 -11.42
N VAL A 146 0.14 -2.65 -11.29
CA VAL A 146 -0.99 -2.59 -12.22
C VAL A 146 -2.30 -2.26 -11.50
N SER A 147 -3.25 -1.70 -12.24
CA SER A 147 -4.60 -1.42 -11.75
C SER A 147 -5.39 -2.70 -11.51
N ALA A 148 -6.20 -2.70 -10.45
CA ALA A 148 -7.08 -3.81 -10.12
C ALA A 148 -8.44 -3.31 -9.59
N GLN A 149 -9.46 -4.17 -9.69
CA GLN A 149 -10.78 -3.89 -9.14
C GLN A 149 -10.81 -4.11 -7.64
N ILE A 150 -11.79 -3.53 -6.96
CA ILE A 150 -11.90 -3.58 -5.50
C ILE A 150 -12.04 -5.02 -4.98
N GLU A 151 -12.61 -5.91 -5.79
CA GLU A 151 -12.85 -7.33 -5.49
C GLU A 151 -11.62 -8.22 -5.67
N TYR A 152 -10.47 -7.67 -6.03
CA TYR A 152 -9.25 -8.44 -6.35
C TYR A 152 -8.89 -9.48 -5.28
N PHE A 153 -9.12 -9.16 -4.01
CA PHE A 153 -8.79 -10.04 -2.89
C PHE A 153 -9.91 -10.99 -2.46
N ASP A 154 -11.12 -10.85 -3.02
CA ASP A 154 -12.31 -11.58 -2.55
C ASP A 154 -12.16 -13.11 -2.65
N SER A 155 -11.59 -13.59 -3.75
CA SER A 155 -11.39 -15.04 -3.94
C SER A 155 -10.42 -15.63 -2.90
N SER A 156 -9.34 -14.94 -2.59
CA SER A 156 -8.40 -15.36 -1.55
C SER A 156 -9.05 -15.32 -0.17
N LEU A 157 -9.75 -14.23 0.17
CA LEU A 157 -10.49 -14.12 1.44
C LEU A 157 -11.49 -15.25 1.62
N LEU A 158 -12.28 -15.56 0.59
CA LEU A 158 -13.27 -16.65 0.63
C LEU A 158 -12.61 -18.02 0.74
N SER A 159 -11.44 -18.23 0.13
CA SER A 159 -10.72 -19.51 0.21
C SER A 159 -10.23 -19.82 1.63
N HIS A 160 -10.01 -18.80 2.46
CA HIS A 160 -9.62 -18.94 3.87
C HIS A 160 -10.82 -18.96 4.83
N ALA A 161 -12.05 -18.76 4.35
CA ALA A 161 -13.24 -18.90 5.14
C ALA A 161 -13.64 -20.38 5.25
N THR A 162 -14.21 -20.79 6.39
CA THR A 162 -14.68 -22.17 6.65
C THR A 162 -16.16 -22.19 7.01
N PHE A 163 -16.78 -23.35 7.08
CA PHE A 163 -18.15 -23.51 7.57
C PHE A 163 -18.27 -23.34 9.10
N GLU A 164 -17.14 -23.39 9.80
CA GLU A 164 -17.08 -23.12 11.23
C GLU A 164 -16.83 -21.65 11.50
N TRP A 165 -17.39 -21.13 12.60
CA TRP A 165 -17.16 -19.76 13.04
C TRP A 165 -15.68 -19.51 13.34
N GLN A 166 -15.11 -18.50 12.73
CA GLN A 166 -13.72 -18.08 12.96
C GLN A 166 -13.59 -16.56 13.03
N LYS A 167 -12.64 -16.06 13.78
CA LYS A 167 -12.38 -14.62 13.86
C LYS A 167 -12.05 -14.06 12.47
N MET A 168 -12.63 -12.90 12.14
CA MET A 168 -12.31 -12.15 10.92
C MET A 168 -10.80 -11.93 10.78
N ALA A 169 -10.11 -11.58 11.88
CA ALA A 169 -8.65 -11.41 11.92
C ALA A 169 -7.88 -12.65 11.46
N ARG A 170 -8.42 -13.86 11.64
CA ARG A 170 -7.76 -15.10 11.20
C ARG A 170 -7.80 -15.23 9.67
N ILE A 171 -8.93 -14.89 9.06
CA ILE A 171 -9.05 -14.87 7.57
C ILE A 171 -8.11 -13.81 6.99
N VAL A 172 -8.12 -12.60 7.54
CA VAL A 172 -7.22 -11.51 7.13
C VAL A 172 -5.76 -11.95 7.21
N THR A 173 -5.35 -12.52 8.36
CA THR A 173 -3.97 -12.99 8.55
C THR A 173 -3.59 -14.08 7.54
N ALA A 174 -4.47 -15.06 7.31
CA ALA A 174 -4.21 -16.15 6.36
C ALA A 174 -4.04 -15.61 4.93
N THR A 175 -4.86 -14.65 4.52
CA THR A 175 -4.73 -13.97 3.22
C THR A 175 -3.43 -13.18 3.11
N LEU A 176 -3.02 -12.45 4.15
CA LEU A 176 -1.74 -11.73 4.15
C LEU A 176 -0.56 -12.70 4.05
N VAL A 177 -0.60 -13.82 4.77
CA VAL A 177 0.45 -14.85 4.73
C VAL A 177 0.53 -15.51 3.35
N GLU A 178 -0.59 -15.79 2.69
CA GLU A 178 -0.62 -16.33 1.32
C GLU A 178 0.19 -15.45 0.35
N PHE A 179 -0.04 -14.14 0.36
CA PHE A 179 0.71 -13.21 -0.50
C PHE A 179 2.16 -13.07 -0.06
N TYR A 180 2.42 -13.04 1.25
CA TYR A 180 3.77 -13.00 1.79
C TYR A 180 4.59 -14.22 1.35
N ASP A 181 4.04 -15.43 1.46
CA ASP A 181 4.69 -16.67 1.03
C ASP A 181 4.92 -16.72 -0.48
N ALA A 182 4.09 -16.01 -1.26
CA ALA A 182 4.31 -15.78 -2.68
C ALA A 182 5.38 -14.70 -2.98
N GLY A 183 5.96 -14.09 -1.95
CA GLY A 183 7.02 -13.08 -2.06
C GLY A 183 6.51 -11.67 -2.39
N VAL A 184 5.24 -11.37 -2.14
CA VAL A 184 4.64 -10.06 -2.47
C VAL A 184 3.77 -9.55 -1.34
N TYR A 185 3.99 -8.30 -0.93
CA TYR A 185 3.11 -7.58 0.00
C TYR A 185 2.07 -6.77 -0.78
N GLN A 186 0.94 -7.38 -1.06
CA GLN A 186 -0.10 -6.77 -1.91
C GLN A 186 -0.92 -5.69 -1.21
N THR A 187 -1.19 -5.86 0.09
CA THR A 187 -2.07 -4.93 0.83
C THR A 187 -1.92 -5.11 2.33
N GLY A 188 -2.62 -4.27 3.10
CA GLY A 188 -2.73 -4.36 4.55
C GLY A 188 -4.10 -4.84 5.03
N ASP A 189 -4.23 -4.97 6.32
CA ASP A 189 -5.42 -5.47 7.02
C ASP A 189 -6.65 -4.57 6.87
N LEU A 190 -6.46 -3.26 6.73
CA LEU A 190 -7.55 -2.29 6.58
C LEU A 190 -8.44 -2.61 5.37
N LEU A 191 -7.82 -2.83 4.20
CA LEU A 191 -8.55 -3.16 2.98
C LEU A 191 -9.21 -4.54 3.07
N LEU A 192 -8.48 -5.56 3.54
CA LEU A 192 -9.02 -6.91 3.64
C LEU A 192 -10.19 -7.01 4.63
N ARG A 193 -10.12 -6.25 5.74
CA ARG A 193 -11.24 -6.12 6.68
C ARG A 193 -12.48 -5.53 6.00
N ALA A 194 -12.31 -4.43 5.26
CA ALA A 194 -13.41 -3.78 4.55
C ALA A 194 -14.04 -4.76 3.53
N ARG A 195 -13.23 -5.47 2.74
CA ARG A 195 -13.72 -6.46 1.79
C ARG A 195 -14.50 -7.60 2.45
N LEU A 196 -14.03 -8.09 3.62
CA LEU A 196 -14.79 -9.10 4.39
C LEU A 196 -16.12 -8.57 4.89
N ALA A 197 -16.20 -7.31 5.29
CA ALA A 197 -17.46 -6.69 5.66
C ALA A 197 -18.43 -6.63 4.46
N ASP A 198 -17.95 -6.18 3.30
CA ASP A 198 -18.76 -6.14 2.07
C ASP A 198 -19.24 -7.55 1.64
N LEU A 199 -18.37 -8.56 1.75
CA LEU A 199 -18.72 -9.95 1.44
C LEU A 199 -19.80 -10.50 2.41
N ALA A 200 -19.74 -10.11 3.67
CA ALA A 200 -20.74 -10.47 4.68
C ALA A 200 -22.08 -9.76 4.40
N GLU A 201 -22.06 -8.46 4.14
CA GLU A 201 -23.24 -7.68 3.79
C GLU A 201 -23.90 -8.15 2.48
N ALA A 202 -23.09 -8.63 1.53
CA ALA A 202 -23.56 -9.24 0.28
C ALA A 202 -24.08 -10.69 0.47
N GLY A 203 -24.09 -11.23 1.70
CA GLY A 203 -24.57 -12.58 2.01
C GLY A 203 -23.65 -13.72 1.54
N LYS A 204 -22.41 -13.41 1.12
CA LYS A 204 -21.40 -14.42 0.75
C LYS A 204 -20.71 -15.03 1.96
N LEU A 205 -20.82 -14.40 3.12
CA LEU A 205 -20.38 -14.88 4.42
C LEU A 205 -21.50 -14.63 5.44
N GLU A 206 -21.70 -15.56 6.37
CA GLU A 206 -22.45 -15.29 7.60
C GLU A 206 -21.52 -14.63 8.62
N TRP A 207 -22.07 -13.75 9.44
CA TRP A 207 -21.30 -13.01 10.44
C TRP A 207 -22.02 -12.88 11.77
N GLN A 208 -21.25 -12.71 12.83
CA GLN A 208 -21.71 -12.36 14.16
C GLN A 208 -20.71 -11.43 14.83
N GLY A 209 -21.21 -10.50 15.65
CA GLY A 209 -20.41 -9.48 16.31
C GLY A 209 -20.34 -8.18 15.53
N ASP A 210 -19.20 -7.50 15.54
CA ASP A 210 -19.00 -6.16 15.01
C ASP A 210 -18.11 -6.21 13.75
N LEU A 211 -18.71 -6.03 12.56
CA LEU A 211 -18.01 -6.00 11.27
C LEU A 211 -16.93 -4.91 11.17
N SER A 212 -17.05 -3.84 11.94
CA SER A 212 -16.04 -2.79 11.97
C SER A 212 -14.77 -3.18 12.73
N HIS A 213 -14.80 -4.30 13.48
CA HIS A 213 -13.72 -4.67 14.40
C HIS A 213 -13.29 -6.13 14.27
N MET A 214 -12.18 -6.39 13.59
CA MET A 214 -11.68 -7.75 13.25
C MET A 214 -11.63 -8.73 14.43
N LEU A 215 -11.29 -8.26 15.64
CA LEU A 215 -11.17 -9.11 16.83
C LEU A 215 -12.53 -9.41 17.48
N ARG A 216 -13.58 -8.63 17.15
CA ARG A 216 -14.92 -8.75 17.70
C ARG A 216 -15.93 -9.31 16.71
N CYS A 217 -15.48 -9.65 15.50
CA CYS A 217 -16.29 -10.24 14.46
C CYS A 217 -15.84 -11.67 14.18
N GLU A 218 -16.81 -12.56 13.97
CA GLU A 218 -16.61 -13.91 13.48
C GLU A 218 -17.39 -14.10 12.17
N LEU A 219 -16.79 -14.84 11.26
CA LEU A 219 -17.31 -15.11 9.93
C LEU A 219 -17.30 -16.62 9.64
N ARG A 220 -18.20 -17.06 8.77
CA ARG A 220 -18.18 -18.40 8.19
C ARG A 220 -18.80 -18.42 6.80
N LEU A 221 -18.55 -19.47 6.04
CA LEU A 221 -19.27 -19.74 4.81
C LEU A 221 -20.74 -20.08 5.14
N PRO A 222 -21.71 -19.63 4.31
CA PRO A 222 -23.10 -19.99 4.48
C PRO A 222 -23.28 -21.52 4.39
N SER A 223 -24.10 -22.06 5.28
CA SER A 223 -24.52 -23.47 5.17
C SER A 223 -25.33 -23.63 3.89
N SER A 224 -24.93 -24.58 3.02
CA SER A 224 -25.79 -24.95 1.89
C SER A 224 -27.12 -25.48 2.43
N GLU A 225 -28.22 -24.79 2.13
CA GLU A 225 -29.55 -25.38 2.32
C GLU A 225 -29.79 -26.60 1.40
#